data_9aed59fc03bbcdd896539a4b839f8cb5
#
_entry.id   9aed59fc03bbcdd896539a4b839f8cb5
#
_cell.length_a   1.000
_cell.length_b   1.000
_cell.length_c   1.000
_cell.angle_alpha   90.00
_cell.angle_beta   90.00
_cell.angle_gamma   90.00
#
_symmetry.space_group_name_H-M   'P 1'
#
loop_
_entity.id
_entity.type
_entity.pdbx_description
1 polymer ?
#
loop_
_entity_poly.entity_id
_entity_poly.type
_entity_poly.pdbx_seq_one_letter_code
_entity_poly.pdbx_strand_id
1 'polypeptide(L)'
;KYRRVIIKGKSKAVKKINQVLKETCDGVLKAMPAGEWAKEDADYRQYDETYNNIYTSKVMYNEKGIISIRIDYKWYQGGVGYRGCNCFTFDLSTGKQLKLTDVCKGSNRALTKKIKDKLVKKYTRDAFWGSGFDSISAEKCDFYLKNTIKI
;
A
#
# COMPACT_ATOMS: atom_id res chain seq x y z
N LYS A 1 -14.83 -0.70 -7.77
CA LYS A 1 -14.58 0.77 -7.76
C LYS A 1 -13.09 1.02 -7.82
N TYR A 2 -12.64 1.83 -8.79
CA TYR A 2 -11.25 2.07 -9.09
C TYR A 2 -10.93 3.56 -9.06
N ARG A 3 -9.93 3.97 -8.25
CA ARG A 3 -9.41 5.33 -8.19
C ARG A 3 -7.90 5.31 -8.03
N ARG A 4 -7.17 5.85 -9.00
CA ARG A 4 -5.71 5.98 -8.98
C ARG A 4 -5.30 7.44 -8.87
N VAL A 5 -4.34 7.74 -7.99
CA VAL A 5 -3.65 9.02 -7.97
C VAL A 5 -2.77 9.14 -9.22
N ILE A 6 -2.83 10.28 -9.87
CA ILE A 6 -1.94 10.67 -10.97
C ILE A 6 -1.34 12.01 -10.61
N ILE A 7 -0.02 12.10 -10.61
CA ILE A 7 0.71 13.34 -10.35
C ILE A 7 0.79 14.12 -11.66
N LYS A 8 0.32 15.37 -11.63
CA LYS A 8 0.38 16.25 -12.80
C LYS A 8 1.80 16.78 -12.99
N GLY A 9 2.27 16.83 -14.23
CA GLY A 9 3.58 17.36 -14.60
C GLY A 9 4.25 16.56 -15.71
N LYS A 10 5.27 17.16 -16.35
CA LYS A 10 5.97 16.59 -17.50
C LYS A 10 7.40 16.14 -17.18
N SER A 11 7.89 16.37 -15.96
CA SER A 11 9.26 16.02 -15.56
C SER A 11 9.52 14.51 -15.61
N LYS A 12 10.78 14.12 -15.78
CA LYS A 12 11.19 12.72 -15.74
C LYS A 12 10.83 12.07 -14.38
N ALA A 13 10.96 12.82 -13.29
CA ALA A 13 10.60 12.37 -11.94
C ALA A 13 9.10 12.02 -11.85
N VAL A 14 8.23 12.92 -12.31
CA VAL A 14 6.78 12.70 -12.31
C VAL A 14 6.40 11.50 -13.17
N LYS A 15 7.00 11.33 -14.35
CA LYS A 15 6.76 10.17 -15.22
C LYS A 15 7.14 8.86 -14.52
N LYS A 16 8.31 8.84 -13.85
CA LYS A 16 8.80 7.67 -13.10
C LYS A 16 7.84 7.29 -11.95
N ILE A 17 7.40 8.27 -11.16
CA ILE A 17 6.44 8.03 -10.06
C ILE A 17 5.12 7.48 -10.61
N ASN A 18 4.56 8.12 -11.64
CA ASN A 18 3.31 7.66 -12.25
C ASN A 18 3.42 6.26 -12.86
N GLN A 19 4.59 5.89 -13.37
CA GLN A 19 4.84 4.53 -13.86
C GLN A 19 4.78 3.50 -12.72
N VAL A 20 5.45 3.75 -11.58
CA VAL A 20 5.38 2.87 -10.40
C VAL A 20 3.94 2.71 -9.92
N LEU A 21 3.21 3.83 -9.81
CA LEU A 21 1.80 3.80 -9.37
C LEU A 21 0.91 3.03 -10.35
N LYS A 22 1.19 3.12 -11.66
CA LYS A 22 0.48 2.36 -12.69
C LYS A 22 0.76 0.87 -12.57
N GLU A 23 2.03 0.49 -12.51
CA GLU A 23 2.46 -0.91 -12.42
C GLU A 23 1.92 -1.60 -11.17
N THR A 24 1.96 -0.89 -10.02
CA THR A 24 1.36 -1.39 -8.78
C THR A 24 -0.13 -1.63 -8.94
N CYS A 25 -0.82 -0.69 -9.55
CA CYS A 25 -2.25 -0.82 -9.82
C CYS A 25 -2.57 -2.01 -10.73
N ASP A 26 -1.86 -2.09 -11.86
CA ASP A 26 -2.08 -3.15 -12.83
C ASP A 26 -1.77 -4.53 -12.21
N GLY A 27 -0.74 -4.62 -11.35
CA GLY A 27 -0.39 -5.82 -10.60
C GLY A 27 -1.50 -6.23 -9.62
N VAL A 28 -2.02 -5.28 -8.84
CA VAL A 28 -3.13 -5.55 -7.91
C VAL A 28 -4.39 -6.00 -8.67
N LEU A 29 -4.72 -5.34 -9.77
CA LEU A 29 -5.91 -5.70 -10.57
C LEU A 29 -5.79 -7.07 -11.22
N LYS A 30 -4.59 -7.47 -11.67
CA LYS A 30 -4.35 -8.82 -12.20
C LYS A 30 -4.45 -9.90 -11.13
N ALA A 31 -4.04 -9.58 -9.90
CA ALA A 31 -4.12 -10.50 -8.77
C ALA A 31 -5.54 -10.61 -8.17
N MET A 32 -6.45 -9.74 -8.59
CA MET A 32 -7.84 -9.79 -8.13
C MET A 32 -8.64 -10.75 -9.01
N PRO A 33 -9.22 -11.81 -8.47
CA PRO A 33 -9.86 -12.87 -9.25
C PRO A 33 -11.15 -12.48 -9.99
N ALA A 34 -11.54 -11.22 -9.97
CA ALA A 34 -12.87 -10.73 -10.38
C ALA A 34 -13.19 -10.76 -11.88
N GLY A 35 -12.27 -11.15 -12.74
CA GLY A 35 -12.55 -11.10 -14.19
C GLY A 35 -13.07 -12.40 -14.78
N GLU A 36 -12.42 -13.51 -14.47
CA GLU A 36 -12.67 -14.82 -15.09
C GLU A 36 -13.69 -15.63 -14.31
N TRP A 37 -13.55 -15.72 -13.00
CA TRP A 37 -14.45 -16.49 -12.14
C TRP A 37 -15.89 -15.93 -12.11
N ALA A 38 -16.05 -14.61 -12.23
CA ALA A 38 -17.37 -14.01 -12.30
C ALA A 38 -18.11 -14.31 -13.63
N LYS A 39 -17.41 -14.84 -14.65
CA LYS A 39 -18.02 -15.27 -15.90
C LYS A 39 -18.40 -16.75 -15.88
N GLU A 40 -17.64 -17.57 -15.17
CA GLU A 40 -17.88 -19.01 -15.07
C GLU A 40 -19.00 -19.34 -14.08
N ASP A 41 -19.22 -18.52 -13.05
CA ASP A 41 -20.24 -18.73 -12.02
C ASP A 41 -21.50 -17.86 -12.23
N ALA A 42 -22.06 -17.86 -13.42
CA ALA A 42 -23.35 -17.20 -13.67
C ALA A 42 -24.46 -17.71 -12.71
N ASP A 43 -24.39 -18.97 -12.31
CA ASP A 43 -25.37 -19.60 -11.40
C ASP A 43 -25.18 -19.17 -9.93
N TYR A 44 -23.97 -18.84 -9.49
CA TYR A 44 -23.71 -18.33 -8.14
C TYR A 44 -24.14 -16.86 -7.96
N ARG A 45 -24.27 -16.07 -9.03
CA ARG A 45 -24.75 -14.68 -8.95
C ARG A 45 -26.17 -14.56 -8.40
N GLN A 46 -26.92 -15.61 -8.44
CA GLN A 46 -28.29 -15.65 -7.90
C GLN A 46 -28.34 -15.57 -6.37
N TYR A 47 -27.22 -15.90 -5.70
CA TYR A 47 -27.18 -16.02 -4.23
C TYR A 47 -26.30 -14.99 -3.52
N ASP A 48 -25.45 -14.25 -4.21
CA ASP A 48 -24.56 -13.26 -3.55
C ASP A 48 -24.28 -12.03 -4.42
N GLU A 49 -24.88 -10.91 -4.06
CA GLU A 49 -24.70 -9.60 -4.71
C GLU A 49 -23.32 -8.97 -4.44
N THR A 50 -22.42 -9.63 -3.72
CA THR A 50 -21.27 -8.97 -3.09
C THR A 50 -19.90 -9.29 -3.68
N TYR A 51 -19.80 -9.60 -4.98
CA TYR A 51 -18.51 -9.56 -5.66
C TYR A 51 -18.04 -8.12 -5.80
N ASN A 52 -17.09 -7.70 -5.01
CA ASN A 52 -16.57 -6.35 -5.15
C ASN A 52 -15.04 -6.27 -5.11
N ASN A 53 -14.51 -5.54 -6.06
CA ASN A 53 -13.12 -5.13 -6.08
C ASN A 53 -13.05 -3.62 -5.87
N ILE A 54 -12.30 -3.23 -4.86
CA ILE A 54 -12.07 -1.82 -4.54
C ILE A 54 -10.57 -1.58 -4.54
N TYR A 55 -10.17 -0.59 -5.32
CA TYR A 55 -8.84 -0.03 -5.35
C TYR A 55 -8.97 1.48 -5.20
N THR A 56 -8.41 2.03 -4.16
CA THR A 56 -8.42 3.47 -3.91
C THR A 56 -7.04 3.95 -3.50
N SER A 57 -6.59 5.05 -4.08
CA SER A 57 -5.35 5.68 -3.64
C SER A 57 -5.63 7.10 -3.10
N LYS A 58 -4.84 7.48 -2.11
CA LYS A 58 -4.90 8.79 -1.44
C LYS A 58 -3.50 9.36 -1.28
N VAL A 59 -3.39 10.66 -1.50
CA VAL A 59 -2.21 11.43 -1.08
C VAL A 59 -2.32 11.65 0.42
N MET A 60 -1.33 11.19 1.17
CA MET A 60 -1.27 11.29 2.63
C MET A 60 -0.39 12.44 3.09
N TYR A 61 0.58 12.81 2.27
CA TYR A 61 1.53 13.90 2.50
C TYR A 61 1.99 14.48 1.17
N ASN A 62 2.13 15.80 1.07
CA ASN A 62 2.66 16.46 -0.11
C ASN A 62 3.28 17.81 0.27
N GLU A 63 4.45 17.78 0.88
CA GLU A 63 5.18 18.97 1.31
C GLU A 63 6.69 18.77 1.18
N LYS A 64 7.44 19.85 1.12
CA LYS A 64 8.92 19.88 1.12
C LYS A 64 9.55 18.99 0.05
N GLY A 65 8.92 18.91 -1.14
CA GLY A 65 9.41 18.07 -2.23
C GLY A 65 9.21 16.57 -2.05
N ILE A 66 8.44 16.15 -1.04
CA ILE A 66 8.12 14.75 -0.77
C ILE A 66 6.62 14.52 -0.94
N ILE A 67 6.25 13.44 -1.59
CA ILE A 67 4.87 12.96 -1.65
C ILE A 67 4.77 11.55 -1.08
N SER A 68 3.77 11.32 -0.22
CA SER A 68 3.40 9.99 0.25
C SER A 68 2.00 9.62 -0.21
N ILE A 69 1.87 8.41 -0.73
CA ILE A 69 0.64 7.88 -1.30
C ILE A 69 0.34 6.55 -0.62
N ARG A 70 -0.88 6.40 -0.17
CA ARG A 70 -1.42 5.13 0.33
C ARG A 70 -2.42 4.59 -0.67
N ILE A 71 -2.30 3.31 -0.96
CA ILE A 71 -3.19 2.55 -1.83
C ILE A 71 -3.86 1.48 -0.98
N ASP A 72 -5.16 1.56 -0.84
CA ASP A 72 -5.98 0.54 -0.18
C ASP A 72 -6.69 -0.29 -1.24
N TYR A 73 -6.64 -1.60 -1.11
CA TYR A 73 -7.35 -2.52 -1.97
C TYR A 73 -8.03 -3.62 -1.18
N LYS A 74 -9.18 -4.03 -1.65
CA LYS A 74 -9.90 -5.19 -1.14
C LYS A 74 -10.65 -5.86 -2.27
N TRP A 75 -10.80 -7.16 -2.15
CA TRP A 75 -11.75 -7.94 -2.92
C TRP A 75 -12.55 -8.86 -2.01
N TYR A 76 -13.70 -9.24 -2.44
CA TYR A 76 -14.57 -10.19 -1.78
C TYR A 76 -15.29 -11.02 -2.83
N GLN A 77 -15.36 -12.33 -2.59
CA GLN A 77 -16.03 -13.32 -3.45
C GLN A 77 -16.71 -14.35 -2.56
N GLY A 78 -18.01 -14.22 -2.36
CA GLY A 78 -18.86 -15.25 -1.76
C GLY A 78 -18.26 -15.97 -0.55
N GLY A 79 -17.94 -15.28 0.54
CA GLY A 79 -17.38 -15.86 1.75
C GLY A 79 -15.86 -15.75 1.91
N VAL A 80 -15.11 -15.47 0.81
CA VAL A 80 -13.66 -15.25 0.87
C VAL A 80 -13.32 -13.82 0.49
N GLY A 81 -12.44 -13.19 1.24
CA GLY A 81 -12.03 -11.81 0.96
C GLY A 81 -10.61 -11.51 1.41
N TYR A 82 -10.03 -10.51 0.79
CA TYR A 82 -8.71 -10.00 1.12
C TYR A 82 -8.69 -8.48 1.19
N ARG A 83 -7.93 -7.96 2.14
CA ARG A 83 -7.64 -6.52 2.28
C ARG A 83 -6.15 -6.33 2.37
N GLY A 84 -5.64 -5.36 1.62
CA GLY A 84 -4.25 -4.98 1.68
C GLY A 84 -4.06 -3.48 1.48
N CYS A 85 -2.86 -3.03 1.77
CA CYS A 85 -2.45 -1.68 1.42
C CYS A 85 -0.99 -1.66 0.99
N ASN A 86 -0.68 -0.82 0.01
CA ASN A 86 0.68 -0.46 -0.38
C ASN A 86 0.89 1.01 -0.06
N CYS A 87 2.07 1.35 0.43
CA CYS A 87 2.41 2.72 0.75
C CYS A 87 3.70 3.11 0.03
N PHE A 88 3.70 4.29 -0.54
CA PHE A 88 4.83 4.83 -1.29
C PHE A 88 5.17 6.22 -0.80
N THR A 89 6.45 6.51 -0.65
CA THR A 89 6.96 7.84 -0.39
C THR A 89 8.01 8.14 -1.43
N PHE A 90 7.86 9.26 -2.15
CA PHE A 90 8.76 9.64 -3.23
C PHE A 90 9.34 11.03 -3.01
N ASP A 91 10.57 11.21 -3.46
CA ASP A 91 11.17 12.51 -3.72
C ASP A 91 10.65 13.02 -5.08
N LEU A 92 9.98 14.18 -5.06
CA LEU A 92 9.37 14.77 -6.27
C LEU A 92 10.39 15.33 -7.26
N SER A 93 11.61 15.62 -6.81
CA SER A 93 12.67 16.16 -7.67
C SER A 93 13.34 15.06 -8.51
N THR A 94 13.51 13.88 -7.94
CA THR A 94 14.23 12.76 -8.55
C THR A 94 13.32 11.61 -9.01
N GLY A 95 12.11 11.54 -8.46
CA GLY A 95 11.22 10.40 -8.63
C GLY A 95 11.70 9.12 -7.90
N LYS A 96 12.69 9.25 -6.99
CA LYS A 96 13.18 8.12 -6.18
C LYS A 96 12.11 7.75 -5.16
N GLN A 97 11.79 6.46 -5.06
CA GLN A 97 11.06 5.94 -3.91
C GLN A 97 11.98 5.94 -2.69
N LEU A 98 11.53 6.57 -1.62
CA LEU A 98 12.27 6.71 -0.38
C LEU A 98 11.99 5.50 0.53
N LYS A 99 13.03 5.02 1.19
CA LYS A 99 12.95 4.04 2.27
C LYS A 99 12.71 4.77 3.59
N LEU A 100 12.24 4.07 4.61
CA LEU A 100 12.06 4.65 5.95
C LEU A 100 13.38 5.21 6.51
N THR A 101 14.50 4.58 6.17
CA THR A 101 15.85 5.03 6.53
C THR A 101 16.29 6.32 5.83
N ASP A 102 15.67 6.69 4.70
CA ASP A 102 15.96 7.96 4.02
C ASP A 102 15.27 9.15 4.73
N VAL A 103 14.19 8.91 5.48
CA VAL A 103 13.37 9.96 6.11
C VAL A 103 13.44 9.97 7.64
N CYS A 104 13.85 8.88 8.27
CA CYS A 104 13.98 8.75 9.71
C CYS A 104 15.43 8.63 10.13
N LYS A 105 15.82 9.36 11.20
CA LYS A 105 17.14 9.20 11.80
C LYS A 105 17.27 7.84 12.47
N GLY A 106 18.37 7.14 12.19
CA GLY A 106 18.72 5.86 12.80
C GLY A 106 19.11 4.79 11.78
N SER A 107 19.85 3.79 12.23
CA SER A 107 20.20 2.66 11.37
C SER A 107 18.98 1.77 11.11
N ASN A 108 19.03 0.97 10.03
CA ASN A 108 18.00 -0.03 9.73
C ASN A 108 17.70 -0.93 10.95
N ARG A 109 18.72 -1.38 11.67
CA ARG A 109 18.57 -2.20 12.88
C ARG A 109 17.81 -1.47 13.98
N ALA A 110 18.15 -0.21 14.27
CA ALA A 110 17.50 0.59 15.30
C ALA A 110 16.03 0.90 14.96
N LEU A 111 15.76 1.25 13.71
CA LEU A 111 14.38 1.51 13.24
C LEU A 111 13.55 0.21 13.24
N THR A 112 14.12 -0.90 12.77
CA THR A 112 13.46 -2.22 12.80
C THR A 112 13.07 -2.59 14.23
N LYS A 113 14.00 -2.43 15.19
CA LYS A 113 13.69 -2.68 16.60
C LYS A 113 12.53 -1.83 17.09
N LYS A 114 12.56 -0.51 16.85
CA LYS A 114 11.45 0.39 17.23
C LYS A 114 10.10 -0.01 16.64
N ILE A 115 10.09 -0.47 15.37
CA ILE A 115 8.86 -0.96 14.73
C ILE A 115 8.36 -2.21 15.45
N LYS A 116 9.23 -3.20 15.66
CA LYS A 116 8.88 -4.46 16.33
C LYS A 116 8.36 -4.23 17.74
N ASP A 117 9.04 -3.39 18.53
CA ASP A 117 8.63 -3.05 19.91
C ASP A 117 7.22 -2.42 19.92
N LYS A 118 6.92 -1.50 18.97
CA LYS A 118 5.58 -0.89 18.86
C LYS A 118 4.52 -1.90 18.45
N LEU A 119 4.85 -2.81 17.54
CA LEU A 119 3.90 -3.83 17.07
C LEU A 119 3.55 -4.81 18.18
N VAL A 120 4.55 -5.31 18.93
CA VAL A 120 4.32 -6.21 20.06
C VAL A 120 3.51 -5.51 21.17
N LYS A 121 3.80 -4.22 21.42
CA LYS A 121 3.01 -3.44 22.40
C LYS A 121 1.54 -3.31 22.01
N LYS A 122 1.25 -3.27 20.70
CA LYS A 122 -0.11 -3.05 20.21
C LYS A 122 -0.89 -4.34 19.96
N TYR A 123 -0.24 -5.39 19.46
CA TYR A 123 -0.92 -6.57 18.92
C TYR A 123 -0.51 -7.90 19.55
N THR A 124 0.45 -7.93 20.45
CA THR A 124 1.15 -9.14 20.90
C THR A 124 1.92 -9.83 19.75
N ARG A 125 2.88 -10.70 20.10
CA ARG A 125 3.69 -11.41 19.09
C ARG A 125 2.89 -12.46 18.33
N ASP A 126 1.95 -13.10 19.01
CA ASP A 126 1.13 -14.20 18.47
C ASP A 126 0.13 -13.75 17.38
N ALA A 127 -0.08 -12.42 17.24
CA ALA A 127 -0.86 -11.87 16.14
C ALA A 127 -0.15 -11.99 14.77
N PHE A 128 1.13 -12.37 14.74
CA PHE A 128 1.93 -12.50 13.51
C PHE A 128 2.17 -13.96 13.17
N TRP A 129 1.53 -14.43 12.11
CA TRP A 129 1.61 -15.82 11.68
C TRP A 129 2.99 -16.20 11.13
N GLY A 130 3.51 -17.35 11.51
CA GLY A 130 4.75 -17.91 11.00
C GLY A 130 5.96 -16.97 11.20
N SER A 131 6.77 -16.80 10.18
CA SER A 131 7.95 -15.90 10.19
C SER A 131 7.61 -14.42 9.97
N GLY A 132 6.33 -14.04 9.92
CA GLY A 132 5.89 -12.67 9.58
C GLY A 132 6.50 -11.60 10.48
N PHE A 133 6.58 -11.85 11.80
CA PHE A 133 7.20 -10.91 12.73
C PHE A 133 8.72 -10.78 12.52
N ASP A 134 9.41 -11.89 12.27
CA ASP A 134 10.87 -11.90 12.14
C ASP A 134 11.32 -11.28 10.81
N SER A 135 10.49 -11.37 9.77
CA SER A 135 10.73 -10.75 8.47
C SER A 135 10.59 -9.23 8.42
N ILE A 136 10.00 -8.60 9.47
CA ILE A 136 9.83 -7.15 9.52
C ILE A 136 11.19 -6.45 9.52
N SER A 137 11.38 -5.52 8.59
CA SER A 137 12.58 -4.70 8.44
C SER A 137 12.19 -3.28 8.05
N ALA A 138 12.86 -2.29 8.63
CA ALA A 138 12.68 -0.88 8.27
C ALA A 138 13.10 -0.59 6.82
N GLU A 139 13.97 -1.40 6.24
CA GLU A 139 14.38 -1.26 4.84
C GLU A 139 13.32 -1.72 3.85
N LYS A 140 12.51 -2.72 4.24
CA LYS A 140 11.52 -3.36 3.38
C LYS A 140 10.08 -2.99 3.72
N CYS A 141 9.87 -2.23 4.81
CA CYS A 141 8.52 -1.87 5.20
C CYS A 141 7.94 -0.77 4.31
N ASP A 142 6.71 -0.94 3.91
CA ASP A 142 5.91 0.12 3.32
C ASP A 142 5.55 1.16 4.39
N PHE A 143 5.68 2.44 4.05
CA PHE A 143 5.34 3.52 4.95
C PHE A 143 4.78 4.71 4.19
N TYR A 144 4.06 5.56 4.90
CA TYR A 144 3.67 6.88 4.42
C TYR A 144 3.86 7.93 5.51
N LEU A 145 4.18 9.15 5.09
CA LEU A 145 4.17 10.32 5.95
C LEU A 145 2.72 10.82 6.08
N LYS A 146 2.42 11.44 7.19
CA LYS A 146 1.13 12.08 7.44
C LYS A 146 1.36 13.43 8.10
N ASN A 147 0.65 14.44 7.66
CA ASN A 147 0.63 15.71 8.37
C ASN A 147 -0.04 15.49 9.72
N THR A 148 0.71 15.71 10.79
CA THR A 148 0.13 15.71 12.13
C THR A 148 -0.23 17.16 12.44
N ILE A 149 -1.51 17.50 12.36
CA ILE A 149 -2.02 18.74 12.91
C ILE A 149 -2.00 18.54 14.43
N LYS A 150 -1.06 19.18 15.12
CA LYS A 150 -1.16 19.35 16.57
C LYS A 150 -2.18 20.45 16.80
N ILE A 151 -3.35 20.07 17.27
CA ILE A 151 -4.33 20.99 17.85
C ILE A 151 -3.86 21.29 19.26
#